data_5c9feb0a6f611f2f869c7abf19f71e31
#
_entry.id   5c9feb0a6f611f2f869c7abf19f71e31
#
_cell.length_a   1.000
_cell.length_b   1.000
_cell.length_c   1.000
_cell.angle_alpha   90.00
_cell.angle_beta   90.00
_cell.angle_gamma   90.00
#
_symmetry.space_group_name_H-M   'P 1'
#
loop_
_entity.id
_entity.type
_entity.pdbx_description
1 polymer ?
#
loop_
_entity_poly.entity_id
_entity_poly.type
_entity_poly.pdbx_seq_one_letter_code
_entity_poly.pdbx_strand_id
1 'polypeptide(L)'
;MFRLLQVNATDPQTLHRELQQQLPAPASLLIATGNVASLQALGGLDLPQQFSANWIACSSCIGAASSFGVDTATDRRLTLLALTDPAGSYGVASVKQISGQISQQAADTVLAAIAMAQRPAELPGLIWCMQAPGFEEQIISGIQQVVGDQVPILGGSAADDDVSGQWCQYDGKTLGSDLLVIAVLYPTVPVSSYFSSGYSTGKFSGVVTAVNDRQIMQIDGKPALQVYNRWLQQAGEAPLQPGVVMSQSTFHPIGRQLSARDVPFSLLSLPTNAGDDGSIRLLAELQCGDQISLMHGSKQQLVRRAAHVVQVAANNLRLQHDTAPAAALIVYCAGCMLAVRDEIHQVQQSLTDSLPDLPYLVAFTYGEQGCFADGFNRHGNLMISAVLFGQTK
;
A
#
# COMPACT_ATOMS: atom_id res chain seq x y z
N MET A 1 -10.09 14.93 14.91
CA MET A 1 -8.69 15.23 15.33
C MET A 1 -7.80 14.05 14.99
N PHE A 2 -6.59 14.32 14.48
CA PHE A 2 -5.59 13.30 14.16
C PHE A 2 -4.41 13.41 15.12
N ARG A 3 -3.91 12.28 15.57
CA ARG A 3 -2.73 12.22 16.44
C ARG A 3 -1.82 11.09 15.99
N LEU A 4 -0.57 11.43 15.78
CA LEU A 4 0.47 10.43 15.57
C LEU A 4 1.03 10.00 16.93
N LEU A 5 1.20 8.70 17.09
CA LEU A 5 1.78 8.09 18.29
C LEU A 5 2.93 7.18 17.87
N GLN A 6 3.94 7.12 18.70
CA GLN A 6 5.00 6.12 18.59
C GLN A 6 5.22 5.49 19.96
N VAL A 7 5.09 4.18 20.03
CA VAL A 7 5.16 3.43 21.29
C VAL A 7 6.18 2.29 21.19
N ASN A 8 6.82 1.99 22.30
CA ASN A 8 7.68 0.84 22.39
C ASN A 8 6.86 -0.45 22.34
N ALA A 9 7.26 -1.35 21.48
CA ALA A 9 6.63 -2.64 21.23
C ALA A 9 7.61 -3.79 21.51
N THR A 10 8.41 -3.67 22.57
CA THR A 10 9.35 -4.71 23.00
C THR A 10 8.64 -5.92 23.58
N ASP A 11 7.54 -5.68 24.26
CA ASP A 11 6.66 -6.69 24.85
C ASP A 11 5.23 -6.13 25.03
N PRO A 12 4.21 -6.99 25.19
CA PRO A 12 2.82 -6.56 25.31
C PRO A 12 2.53 -5.60 26.49
N GLN A 13 3.21 -5.77 27.63
CA GLN A 13 2.96 -4.95 28.82
C GLN A 13 3.49 -3.54 28.62
N THR A 14 4.68 -3.40 28.05
CA THR A 14 5.28 -2.10 27.71
C THR A 14 4.42 -1.37 26.69
N LEU A 15 4.02 -2.05 25.62
CA LEU A 15 3.13 -1.52 24.60
C LEU A 15 1.82 -0.99 25.19
N HIS A 16 1.15 -1.79 26.01
CA HIS A 16 -0.11 -1.42 26.65
C HIS A 16 0.04 -0.18 27.55
N ARG A 17 1.08 -0.14 28.38
CA ARG A 17 1.35 1.01 29.27
C ARG A 17 1.59 2.30 28.46
N GLU A 18 2.38 2.25 27.41
CA GLU A 18 2.66 3.44 26.60
C GLU A 18 1.44 3.91 25.79
N LEU A 19 0.62 2.98 25.30
CA LEU A 19 -0.66 3.34 24.71
C LEU A 19 -1.58 4.07 25.71
N GLN A 20 -1.68 3.58 26.94
CA GLN A 20 -2.47 4.26 27.97
C GLN A 20 -1.99 5.68 28.28
N GLN A 21 -0.68 5.89 28.29
CA GLN A 21 -0.11 7.22 28.53
C GLN A 21 -0.34 8.18 27.36
N GLN A 22 -0.23 7.69 26.13
CA GLN A 22 -0.31 8.53 24.94
C GLN A 22 -1.72 8.66 24.37
N LEU A 23 -2.64 7.75 24.67
CA LEU A 23 -4.02 7.77 24.21
C LEU A 23 -4.99 7.86 25.38
N PRO A 24 -5.23 9.07 25.93
CA PRO A 24 -6.02 9.26 27.15
C PRO A 24 -7.53 9.01 26.96
N ALA A 25 -8.01 8.95 25.72
CA ALA A 25 -9.40 8.66 25.38
C ALA A 25 -9.45 7.74 24.16
N PRO A 26 -10.48 6.88 24.01
CA PRO A 26 -10.63 6.00 22.87
C PRO A 26 -10.66 6.78 21.55
N ALA A 27 -9.96 6.26 20.55
CA ALA A 27 -10.02 6.76 19.18
C ALA A 27 -11.20 6.13 18.42
N SER A 28 -11.67 6.80 17.38
CA SER A 28 -12.65 6.25 16.43
C SER A 28 -12.06 5.14 15.56
N LEU A 29 -10.79 5.30 15.18
CA LEU A 29 -10.01 4.34 14.41
C LEU A 29 -8.53 4.47 14.77
N LEU A 30 -7.83 3.35 14.90
CA LEU A 30 -6.38 3.26 15.03
C LEU A 30 -5.79 2.50 13.84
N ILE A 31 -4.87 3.16 13.12
CA ILE A 31 -4.13 2.57 12.03
C ILE A 31 -2.67 2.49 12.45
N ALA A 32 -2.10 1.28 12.46
CA ALA A 32 -0.77 1.06 13.01
C ALA A 32 0.13 0.30 12.02
N THR A 33 1.44 0.58 12.11
CA THR A 33 2.45 -0.17 11.39
C THR A 33 3.80 -0.17 12.14
N GLY A 34 4.60 -1.18 11.88
CA GLY A 34 5.92 -1.38 12.43
C GLY A 34 6.55 -2.61 11.82
N ASN A 35 7.79 -2.96 12.17
CA ASN A 35 8.36 -4.22 11.72
C ASN A 35 7.62 -5.42 12.33
N VAL A 36 7.85 -6.62 11.80
CA VAL A 36 7.17 -7.84 12.24
C VAL A 36 7.24 -8.03 13.75
N ALA A 37 8.40 -7.84 14.31
CA ALA A 37 8.63 -8.05 15.74
C ALA A 37 7.89 -7.04 16.63
N SER A 38 7.68 -5.82 16.14
CA SER A 38 6.86 -4.80 16.83
C SER A 38 5.37 -5.16 16.79
N LEU A 39 4.88 -5.67 15.66
CA LEU A 39 3.49 -6.12 15.57
C LEU A 39 3.21 -7.37 16.41
N GLN A 40 4.17 -8.27 16.56
CA GLN A 40 4.04 -9.46 17.39
C GLN A 40 3.74 -9.12 18.87
N ALA A 41 4.16 -7.93 19.34
CA ALA A 41 3.81 -7.45 20.68
C ALA A 41 2.31 -7.15 20.86
N LEU A 42 1.53 -7.00 19.77
CA LEU A 42 0.07 -6.89 19.83
C LEU A 42 -0.62 -8.22 20.13
N GLY A 43 0.07 -9.35 19.90
CA GLY A 43 -0.49 -10.67 20.13
C GLY A 43 -0.85 -10.91 21.61
N GLY A 44 -2.08 -11.36 21.84
CA GLY A 44 -2.58 -11.65 23.18
C GLY A 44 -3.08 -10.44 23.98
N LEU A 45 -3.10 -9.24 23.40
CA LEU A 45 -3.70 -8.06 24.00
C LEU A 45 -5.17 -7.90 23.56
N ASP A 46 -6.06 -7.62 24.51
CA ASP A 46 -7.44 -7.20 24.22
C ASP A 46 -7.50 -5.66 24.23
N LEU A 47 -7.12 -5.06 23.11
CA LEU A 47 -7.01 -3.61 22.93
C LEU A 47 -8.34 -2.91 22.59
N PRO A 48 -9.31 -3.55 21.88
CA PRO A 48 -10.49 -2.86 21.37
C PRO A 48 -11.33 -2.14 22.41
N GLN A 49 -11.47 -2.72 23.59
CA GLN A 49 -12.33 -2.12 24.65
C GLN A 49 -11.74 -0.89 25.31
N GLN A 50 -10.41 -0.72 25.24
CA GLN A 50 -9.73 0.34 25.99
C GLN A 50 -9.32 1.53 25.12
N PHE A 51 -8.90 1.28 23.88
CA PHE A 51 -8.27 2.32 23.04
C PHE A 51 -9.08 2.68 21.80
N SER A 52 -9.70 1.70 21.16
CA SER A 52 -10.60 1.86 20.02
C SER A 52 -11.28 0.54 19.72
N ALA A 53 -12.56 0.56 19.36
CA ALA A 53 -13.24 -0.62 18.81
C ALA A 53 -12.71 -1.01 17.42
N ASN A 54 -12.03 -0.09 16.73
CA ASN A 54 -11.58 -0.24 15.35
C ASN A 54 -10.06 -0.13 15.29
N TRP A 55 -9.40 -1.24 15.01
CA TRP A 55 -7.96 -1.34 14.78
C TRP A 55 -7.68 -1.97 13.43
N ILE A 56 -6.73 -1.42 12.70
CA ILE A 56 -6.14 -2.05 11.54
C ILE A 56 -4.64 -1.83 11.55
N ALA A 57 -3.88 -2.93 11.49
CA ALA A 57 -2.43 -2.85 11.44
C ALA A 57 -1.82 -3.92 10.54
N CYS A 58 -0.66 -3.62 10.00
CA CYS A 58 0.16 -4.60 9.28
C CYS A 58 1.65 -4.37 9.54
N SER A 59 2.43 -5.43 9.37
CA SER A 59 3.87 -5.33 9.34
C SER A 59 4.34 -4.59 8.09
N SER A 60 5.40 -3.84 8.24
CA SER A 60 6.04 -2.97 7.25
C SER A 60 7.53 -3.28 7.21
N CYS A 61 8.10 -3.32 6.03
CA CYS A 61 9.52 -3.65 5.85
C CYS A 61 10.40 -2.67 6.63
N ILE A 62 11.21 -3.20 7.55
CA ILE A 62 12.11 -2.50 8.47
C ILE A 62 11.46 -1.47 9.42
N GLY A 63 10.13 -1.40 9.49
CA GLY A 63 9.43 -0.46 10.37
C GLY A 63 8.63 0.59 9.63
N ALA A 64 8.50 1.78 10.19
CA ALA A 64 7.70 2.88 9.64
C ALA A 64 8.52 4.13 9.38
N ALA A 65 8.02 5.01 8.52
CA ALA A 65 8.43 6.40 8.50
C ALA A 65 7.24 7.30 8.90
N SER A 66 7.54 8.44 9.49
CA SER A 66 6.51 9.34 9.99
C SER A 66 7.07 10.76 10.19
N SER A 67 6.24 11.68 10.66
CA SER A 67 6.72 13.01 11.09
C SER A 67 7.69 12.96 12.28
N PHE A 68 7.83 11.82 12.96
CA PHE A 68 8.85 11.63 14.01
C PHE A 68 10.21 11.15 13.48
N GLY A 69 10.29 10.70 12.23
CA GLY A 69 11.50 10.15 11.61
C GLY A 69 11.27 8.81 10.92
N VAL A 70 12.33 8.05 10.74
CA VAL A 70 12.35 6.71 10.12
C VAL A 70 12.81 5.70 11.14
N ASP A 71 12.05 4.62 11.30
CA ASP A 71 12.46 3.47 12.12
C ASP A 71 13.53 2.64 11.39
N THR A 72 14.30 1.89 12.15
CA THR A 72 15.25 0.90 11.64
C THR A 72 14.75 -0.51 11.94
N ALA A 73 15.31 -1.51 11.27
CA ALA A 73 14.94 -2.92 11.49
C ALA A 73 15.16 -3.42 12.94
N THR A 74 15.99 -2.73 13.70
CA THR A 74 16.25 -3.05 15.12
C THR A 74 15.33 -2.32 16.09
N ASP A 75 14.62 -1.29 15.64
CA ASP A 75 13.67 -0.57 16.47
C ASP A 75 12.46 -1.46 16.78
N ARG A 76 12.12 -1.52 18.06
CA ARG A 76 10.92 -2.21 18.54
C ARG A 76 9.83 -1.19 18.81
N ARG A 77 9.38 -0.54 17.72
CA ARG A 77 8.39 0.55 17.78
C ARG A 77 7.19 0.22 16.92
N LEU A 78 6.03 0.58 17.44
CA LEU A 78 4.79 0.64 16.69
C LEU A 78 4.42 2.11 16.50
N THR A 79 4.24 2.51 15.25
CA THR A 79 3.80 3.87 14.90
C THR A 79 2.34 3.82 14.50
N LEU A 80 1.52 4.69 15.09
CA LEU A 80 0.07 4.69 14.93
C LEU A 80 -0.43 6.08 14.54
N LEU A 81 -1.38 6.11 13.63
CA LEU A 81 -2.24 7.28 13.42
C LEU A 81 -3.58 7.03 14.11
N ALA A 82 -3.87 7.80 15.16
CA ALA A 82 -5.14 7.80 15.87
C ALA A 82 -6.07 8.84 15.27
N LEU A 83 -7.25 8.41 14.87
CA LEU A 83 -8.33 9.25 14.36
C LEU A 83 -9.42 9.35 15.42
N THR A 84 -9.66 10.55 15.93
CA THR A 84 -10.77 10.87 16.83
C THR A 84 -11.79 11.73 16.09
N ASP A 85 -12.89 11.13 15.71
CA ASP A 85 -13.97 11.71 14.92
C ASP A 85 -15.31 11.14 15.40
N PRO A 86 -15.86 11.65 16.52
CA PRO A 86 -17.04 11.07 17.17
C PRO A 86 -18.33 11.23 16.36
N ALA A 87 -18.37 12.11 15.37
CA ALA A 87 -19.51 12.29 14.49
C ALA A 87 -19.39 11.48 13.18
N GLY A 88 -18.21 10.95 12.88
CA GLY A 88 -17.96 9.99 11.80
C GLY A 88 -18.33 8.57 12.22
N SER A 89 -18.26 7.65 11.28
CA SER A 89 -18.47 6.22 11.53
C SER A 89 -17.32 5.40 10.94
N TYR A 90 -16.93 4.36 11.66
CA TYR A 90 -15.81 3.51 11.31
C TYR A 90 -16.13 2.07 11.63
N GLY A 91 -15.74 1.13 10.79
CA GLY A 91 -15.90 -0.29 11.04
C GLY A 91 -14.72 -1.05 10.51
N VAL A 92 -14.25 -2.03 11.26
CA VAL A 92 -13.15 -2.92 10.88
C VAL A 92 -13.63 -4.36 10.95
N ALA A 93 -13.39 -5.11 9.88
CA ALA A 93 -13.63 -6.55 9.84
C ALA A 93 -12.44 -7.26 9.21
N SER A 94 -12.27 -8.52 9.54
CA SER A 94 -11.19 -9.34 9.03
C SER A 94 -11.64 -10.75 8.71
N VAL A 95 -10.88 -11.41 7.83
CA VAL A 95 -11.05 -12.81 7.51
C VAL A 95 -9.70 -13.45 7.20
N LYS A 96 -9.56 -14.72 7.50
CA LYS A 96 -8.42 -15.53 7.05
C LYS A 96 -8.56 -15.79 5.54
N GLN A 97 -7.51 -15.46 4.78
CA GLN A 97 -7.49 -15.65 3.32
C GLN A 97 -7.46 -17.15 2.96
N ILE A 98 -8.38 -17.59 2.13
CA ILE A 98 -8.47 -18.95 1.61
C ILE A 98 -8.43 -18.89 0.08
N SER A 99 -7.40 -19.48 -0.52
CA SER A 99 -7.27 -19.54 -1.99
C SER A 99 -8.53 -20.09 -2.65
N GLY A 100 -8.94 -19.48 -3.77
CA GLY A 100 -10.16 -19.83 -4.49
C GLY A 100 -11.44 -19.18 -3.94
N GLN A 101 -11.40 -18.48 -2.80
CA GLN A 101 -12.57 -17.81 -2.20
C GLN A 101 -12.32 -16.30 -1.96
N ILE A 102 -11.20 -15.77 -2.35
CA ILE A 102 -10.72 -14.44 -1.96
C ILE A 102 -11.68 -13.32 -2.33
N SER A 103 -12.21 -13.29 -3.56
CA SER A 103 -13.16 -12.23 -3.97
C SER A 103 -14.44 -12.27 -3.15
N GLN A 104 -14.98 -13.47 -2.86
CA GLN A 104 -16.18 -13.60 -2.03
C GLN A 104 -15.87 -13.21 -0.58
N GLN A 105 -14.71 -13.65 -0.04
CA GLN A 105 -14.27 -13.28 1.31
C GLN A 105 -14.09 -11.75 1.44
N ALA A 106 -13.54 -11.09 0.42
CA ALA A 106 -13.39 -9.63 0.41
C ALA A 106 -14.75 -8.92 0.39
N ALA A 107 -15.70 -9.43 -0.44
CA ALA A 107 -17.07 -8.91 -0.48
C ALA A 107 -17.78 -9.07 0.88
N ASP A 108 -17.69 -10.23 1.49
CA ASP A 108 -18.31 -10.50 2.80
C ASP A 108 -17.67 -9.67 3.90
N THR A 109 -16.34 -9.50 3.86
CA THR A 109 -15.59 -8.73 4.86
C THR A 109 -15.91 -7.23 4.79
N VAL A 110 -16.03 -6.64 3.59
CA VAL A 110 -16.41 -5.24 3.48
C VAL A 110 -17.85 -5.02 3.94
N LEU A 111 -18.78 -5.95 3.65
CA LEU A 111 -20.16 -5.91 4.19
C LEU A 111 -20.18 -5.97 5.72
N ALA A 112 -19.36 -6.85 6.31
CA ALA A 112 -19.23 -6.93 7.76
C ALA A 112 -18.66 -5.63 8.36
N ALA A 113 -17.65 -5.02 7.73
CA ALA A 113 -17.10 -3.74 8.16
C ALA A 113 -18.13 -2.59 8.07
N ILE A 114 -18.94 -2.55 7.00
CA ILE A 114 -20.05 -1.58 6.84
C ILE A 114 -21.09 -1.77 7.96
N ALA A 115 -21.44 -3.02 8.28
CA ALA A 115 -22.37 -3.32 9.37
C ALA A 115 -21.79 -2.88 10.73
N MET A 116 -20.50 -3.08 10.98
CA MET A 116 -19.83 -2.60 12.21
C MET A 116 -19.78 -1.08 12.29
N ALA A 117 -19.65 -0.38 11.18
CA ALA A 117 -19.75 1.07 11.11
C ALA A 117 -21.19 1.59 11.32
N GLN A 118 -22.19 0.71 11.39
CA GLN A 118 -23.62 1.03 11.50
C GLN A 118 -24.13 1.96 10.39
N ARG A 119 -23.60 1.78 9.16
CA ARG A 119 -23.96 2.55 7.96
C ARG A 119 -24.47 1.65 6.82
N PRO A 120 -25.50 0.79 7.07
CA PRO A 120 -26.05 -0.05 6.02
C PRO A 120 -26.62 0.82 4.89
N ALA A 121 -26.38 0.42 3.64
CA ALA A 121 -26.82 1.10 2.43
C ALA A 121 -26.19 2.50 2.18
N GLU A 122 -25.13 2.86 2.91
CA GLU A 122 -24.32 4.05 2.61
C GLU A 122 -22.94 3.61 2.07
N LEU A 123 -22.43 4.32 1.06
CA LEU A 123 -21.08 4.08 0.56
C LEU A 123 -20.05 4.77 1.47
N PRO A 124 -18.96 4.07 1.86
CA PRO A 124 -17.89 4.71 2.61
C PRO A 124 -17.16 5.77 1.77
N GLY A 125 -16.63 6.78 2.44
CA GLY A 125 -15.79 7.79 1.79
C GLY A 125 -14.40 7.26 1.43
N LEU A 126 -13.96 6.18 2.11
CA LEU A 126 -12.68 5.52 1.91
C LEU A 126 -12.72 4.09 2.46
N ILE A 127 -12.03 3.19 1.79
CA ILE A 127 -11.67 1.87 2.32
C ILE A 127 -10.15 1.82 2.49
N TRP A 128 -9.70 1.48 3.70
CA TRP A 128 -8.31 1.17 4.00
C TRP A 128 -8.16 -0.34 4.18
N CYS A 129 -7.31 -0.97 3.35
CA CYS A 129 -7.20 -2.42 3.27
C CYS A 129 -5.75 -2.85 3.53
N MET A 130 -5.56 -3.80 4.46
CA MET A 130 -4.29 -4.43 4.77
C MET A 130 -4.46 -5.93 4.69
N GLN A 131 -3.63 -6.61 3.90
CA GLN A 131 -3.75 -8.04 3.62
C GLN A 131 -2.40 -8.75 3.56
N ALA A 132 -2.44 -10.08 3.56
CA ALA A 132 -1.29 -10.89 3.15
C ALA A 132 -1.08 -10.76 1.63
N PRO A 133 0.19 -10.75 1.13
CA PRO A 133 0.49 -10.67 -0.29
C PRO A 133 -0.07 -11.85 -1.10
N GLY A 134 -0.39 -11.59 -2.38
CA GLY A 134 -0.64 -12.63 -3.38
C GLY A 134 -2.02 -12.62 -4.03
N PHE A 135 -3.00 -11.90 -3.48
CA PHE A 135 -4.38 -11.91 -3.96
C PHE A 135 -4.99 -10.51 -4.13
N GLU A 136 -4.16 -9.51 -4.34
CA GLU A 136 -4.54 -8.10 -4.29
C GLU A 136 -5.64 -7.74 -5.28
N GLU A 137 -5.53 -8.22 -6.52
CA GLU A 137 -6.53 -7.96 -7.58
C GLU A 137 -7.87 -8.60 -7.26
N GLN A 138 -7.87 -9.82 -6.69
CA GLN A 138 -9.09 -10.51 -6.29
C GLN A 138 -9.77 -9.82 -5.09
N ILE A 139 -8.98 -9.28 -4.16
CA ILE A 139 -9.47 -8.50 -3.02
C ILE A 139 -10.16 -7.23 -3.52
N ILE A 140 -9.49 -6.46 -4.38
CA ILE A 140 -10.06 -5.24 -4.96
C ILE A 140 -11.35 -5.56 -5.70
N SER A 141 -11.34 -6.60 -6.54
CA SER A 141 -12.53 -7.04 -7.27
C SER A 141 -13.70 -7.40 -6.34
N GLY A 142 -13.44 -8.14 -5.26
CA GLY A 142 -14.45 -8.51 -4.29
C GLY A 142 -15.03 -7.29 -3.55
N ILE A 143 -14.19 -6.35 -3.12
CA ILE A 143 -14.66 -5.11 -2.51
C ILE A 143 -15.53 -4.29 -3.49
N GLN A 144 -15.08 -4.15 -4.74
CA GLN A 144 -15.80 -3.39 -5.77
C GLN A 144 -17.17 -4.01 -6.14
N GLN A 145 -17.36 -5.32 -6.01
CA GLN A 145 -18.68 -5.95 -6.18
C GLN A 145 -19.73 -5.41 -5.19
N VAL A 146 -19.29 -4.93 -4.02
CA VAL A 146 -20.18 -4.40 -2.98
C VAL A 146 -20.31 -2.88 -3.06
N VAL A 147 -19.22 -2.16 -3.19
CA VAL A 147 -19.20 -0.69 -3.08
C VAL A 147 -19.10 0.02 -4.44
N GLY A 148 -18.92 -0.72 -5.53
CA GLY A 148 -18.71 -0.15 -6.87
C GLY A 148 -17.31 0.42 -7.04
N ASP A 149 -17.06 1.03 -8.20
CA ASP A 149 -15.73 1.52 -8.59
C ASP A 149 -15.39 2.90 -8.01
N GLN A 150 -16.38 3.65 -7.54
CA GLN A 150 -16.23 5.04 -7.14
C GLN A 150 -15.68 5.23 -5.72
N VAL A 151 -15.72 4.19 -4.89
CA VAL A 151 -15.17 4.26 -3.53
C VAL A 151 -13.66 4.01 -3.59
N PRO A 152 -12.83 4.95 -3.13
CA PRO A 152 -11.38 4.74 -3.12
C PRO A 152 -10.98 3.59 -2.19
N ILE A 153 -10.21 2.63 -2.73
CA ILE A 153 -9.60 1.53 -1.98
C ILE A 153 -8.10 1.78 -1.93
N LEU A 154 -7.57 2.00 -0.74
CA LEU A 154 -6.15 2.24 -0.51
C LEU A 154 -5.61 1.31 0.58
N GLY A 155 -4.31 1.20 0.66
CA GLY A 155 -3.63 0.32 1.57
C GLY A 155 -2.55 -0.49 0.86
N GLY A 156 -2.22 -1.66 1.39
CA GLY A 156 -1.19 -2.49 0.78
C GLY A 156 -1.02 -3.84 1.47
N SER A 157 -0.21 -4.67 0.85
CA SER A 157 0.14 -5.98 1.39
C SER A 157 1.23 -5.86 2.46
N ALA A 158 1.02 -6.53 3.59
CA ALA A 158 1.99 -6.56 4.68
C ALA A 158 3.36 -7.03 4.20
N ALA A 159 4.41 -6.48 4.78
CA ALA A 159 5.78 -6.82 4.43
C ALA A 159 6.57 -7.26 5.67
N ASP A 160 7.59 -8.08 5.43
CA ASP A 160 8.64 -8.40 6.40
C ASP A 160 9.97 -7.73 5.99
N ASP A 161 11.01 -7.94 6.80
CA ASP A 161 12.27 -7.22 6.64
C ASP A 161 13.20 -7.84 5.58
N ASP A 162 12.96 -9.09 5.17
CA ASP A 162 13.91 -9.90 4.39
C ASP A 162 13.24 -10.81 3.33
N VAL A 163 11.94 -10.59 3.04
CA VAL A 163 11.16 -11.39 2.07
C VAL A 163 11.07 -12.88 2.46
N SER A 164 11.09 -13.18 3.76
CA SER A 164 11.03 -14.55 4.30
C SER A 164 9.63 -15.11 4.46
N GLY A 165 8.59 -14.28 4.25
CA GLY A 165 7.19 -14.67 4.43
C GLY A 165 6.71 -14.58 5.88
N GLN A 166 7.39 -13.81 6.72
CA GLN A 166 7.09 -13.68 8.15
C GLN A 166 6.16 -12.48 8.47
N TRP A 167 5.59 -11.82 7.48
CA TRP A 167 4.66 -10.70 7.67
C TRP A 167 3.44 -11.06 8.53
N CYS A 168 2.78 -10.03 9.07
CA CYS A 168 1.56 -10.21 9.83
C CYS A 168 0.61 -9.02 9.72
N GLN A 169 -0.68 -9.28 9.97
CA GLN A 169 -1.76 -8.31 10.04
C GLN A 169 -2.49 -8.45 11.38
N TYR A 170 -3.15 -7.36 11.82
CA TYR A 170 -3.88 -7.32 13.08
C TYR A 170 -5.15 -6.48 12.94
N ASP A 171 -6.27 -6.97 13.48
CA ASP A 171 -7.60 -6.37 13.43
C ASP A 171 -8.09 -5.80 14.78
N GLY A 172 -7.22 -5.74 15.77
CA GLY A 172 -7.55 -5.38 17.15
C GLY A 172 -7.67 -6.58 18.09
N LYS A 173 -7.88 -7.78 17.57
CA LYS A 173 -8.06 -9.04 18.35
C LYS A 173 -7.17 -10.15 17.86
N THR A 174 -7.10 -10.31 16.54
CA THR A 174 -6.42 -11.42 15.87
C THR A 174 -5.15 -10.91 15.22
N LEU A 175 -4.02 -11.53 15.57
CA LEU A 175 -2.77 -11.38 14.84
C LEU A 175 -2.57 -12.63 13.97
N GLY A 176 -2.32 -12.43 12.68
CA GLY A 176 -2.12 -13.54 11.74
C GLY A 176 -1.26 -13.14 10.55
N SER A 177 -0.74 -14.12 9.82
CA SER A 177 0.09 -13.92 8.62
C SER A 177 -0.70 -14.05 7.32
N ASP A 178 -1.97 -14.42 7.40
CA ASP A 178 -2.85 -14.72 6.28
C ASP A 178 -4.21 -14.00 6.39
N LEU A 179 -4.23 -12.84 7.05
CA LEU A 179 -5.45 -12.07 7.22
C LEU A 179 -5.64 -11.07 6.07
N LEU A 180 -6.90 -10.88 5.70
CA LEU A 180 -7.42 -9.70 5.06
C LEU A 180 -8.11 -8.86 6.13
N VAL A 181 -7.68 -7.64 6.34
CA VAL A 181 -8.30 -6.68 7.27
C VAL A 181 -8.77 -5.48 6.48
N ILE A 182 -10.05 -5.14 6.61
CA ILE A 182 -10.70 -4.04 5.90
C ILE A 182 -11.26 -3.06 6.94
N ALA A 183 -10.88 -1.80 6.81
CA ALA A 183 -11.49 -0.68 7.51
C ALA A 183 -12.33 0.14 6.51
N VAL A 184 -13.62 0.36 6.84
CA VAL A 184 -14.48 1.31 6.12
C VAL A 184 -14.57 2.60 6.92
N LEU A 185 -14.40 3.74 6.23
CA LEU A 185 -14.32 5.05 6.83
C LEU A 185 -15.43 5.95 6.28
N TYR A 186 -16.22 6.52 7.20
CA TYR A 186 -17.20 7.58 6.94
C TYR A 186 -16.79 8.82 7.73
N PRO A 187 -15.67 9.47 7.37
CA PRO A 187 -15.14 10.60 8.11
C PRO A 187 -16.00 11.85 7.92
N THR A 188 -16.06 12.69 8.95
CA THR A 188 -16.73 14.00 8.87
C THR A 188 -15.92 15.03 8.09
N VAL A 189 -14.66 14.76 7.81
CA VAL A 189 -13.76 15.61 7.03
C VAL A 189 -13.62 15.10 5.61
N PRO A 190 -13.39 15.98 4.62
CA PRO A 190 -13.07 15.58 3.27
C PRO A 190 -11.80 14.72 3.21
N VAL A 191 -11.78 13.79 2.27
CA VAL A 191 -10.64 12.92 2.01
C VAL A 191 -10.22 13.08 0.55
N SER A 192 -8.92 13.13 0.32
CA SER A 192 -8.36 13.07 -1.02
C SER A 192 -7.25 12.03 -1.09
N SER A 193 -7.14 11.38 -2.22
CA SER A 193 -6.08 10.39 -2.45
C SER A 193 -5.40 10.62 -3.80
N TYR A 194 -4.17 10.09 -3.89
CA TYR A 194 -3.45 10.01 -5.15
C TYR A 194 -2.57 8.77 -5.17
N PHE A 195 -2.54 8.09 -6.32
CA PHE A 195 -1.78 6.86 -6.53
C PHE A 195 -0.94 6.98 -7.78
N SER A 196 0.38 6.81 -7.67
CA SER A 196 1.31 6.96 -8.79
C SER A 196 2.66 6.32 -8.49
N SER A 197 3.48 6.15 -9.54
CA SER A 197 4.85 5.64 -9.43
C SER A 197 5.90 6.75 -9.58
N GLY A 198 7.15 6.43 -9.29
CA GLY A 198 8.32 7.28 -9.54
C GLY A 198 9.05 6.97 -10.85
N TYR A 199 8.41 6.24 -11.78
CA TYR A 199 9.04 5.73 -12.98
C TYR A 199 8.56 6.46 -14.23
N SER A 200 9.42 6.51 -15.24
CA SER A 200 9.13 7.06 -16.56
C SER A 200 8.97 5.94 -17.57
N THR A 201 8.04 6.09 -18.51
CA THR A 201 7.86 5.14 -19.61
C THR A 201 9.06 5.20 -20.57
N GLY A 202 9.67 4.05 -20.81
CA GLY A 202 10.78 3.93 -21.76
C GLY A 202 10.33 3.87 -23.22
N LYS A 203 11.31 3.73 -24.11
CA LYS A 203 11.08 3.68 -25.57
C LYS A 203 10.70 2.29 -26.09
N PHE A 204 10.89 1.26 -25.25
CA PHE A 204 10.70 -0.13 -25.65
C PHE A 204 9.36 -0.65 -25.14
N SER A 205 8.56 -1.18 -26.04
CA SER A 205 7.22 -1.69 -25.76
C SER A 205 6.93 -2.94 -26.57
N GLY A 206 5.89 -3.67 -26.17
CA GLY A 206 5.40 -4.88 -26.84
C GLY A 206 4.03 -5.29 -26.28
N VAL A 207 3.49 -6.36 -26.82
CA VAL A 207 2.20 -6.94 -26.42
C VAL A 207 2.42 -8.25 -25.71
N VAL A 208 1.77 -8.48 -24.58
CA VAL A 208 1.72 -9.79 -23.91
C VAL A 208 0.92 -10.75 -24.78
N THR A 209 1.55 -11.81 -25.29
CA THR A 209 0.91 -12.78 -26.18
C THR A 209 0.64 -14.14 -25.54
N ALA A 210 1.32 -14.45 -24.43
CA ALA A 210 1.01 -15.61 -23.61
C ALA A 210 1.34 -15.35 -22.15
N VAL A 211 0.41 -15.71 -21.26
CA VAL A 211 0.53 -15.55 -19.81
C VAL A 211 -0.04 -16.77 -19.10
N ASN A 212 0.51 -17.11 -17.94
CA ASN A 212 -0.01 -18.11 -17.03
C ASN A 212 0.03 -17.54 -15.62
N ASP A 213 -1.15 -17.17 -15.06
CA ASP A 213 -1.24 -16.43 -13.81
C ASP A 213 -0.36 -15.17 -13.85
N ARG A 214 0.48 -14.93 -12.86
CA ARG A 214 1.44 -13.82 -12.79
C ARG A 214 2.77 -14.12 -13.54
N GLN A 215 2.76 -15.00 -14.54
CA GLN A 215 3.96 -15.36 -15.31
C GLN A 215 3.77 -15.03 -16.79
N ILE A 216 4.55 -14.08 -17.31
CA ILE A 216 4.59 -13.80 -18.74
C ILE A 216 5.41 -14.88 -19.43
N MET A 217 4.79 -15.60 -20.34
CA MET A 217 5.45 -16.60 -21.16
C MET A 217 6.01 -15.98 -22.44
N GLN A 218 5.23 -15.10 -23.11
CA GLN A 218 5.62 -14.51 -24.37
C GLN A 218 5.22 -13.03 -24.48
N ILE A 219 6.09 -12.25 -25.13
CA ILE A 219 5.87 -10.89 -25.59
C ILE A 219 6.10 -10.88 -27.11
N ASP A 220 5.15 -10.36 -27.89
CA ASP A 220 5.19 -10.34 -29.37
C ASP A 220 5.50 -11.72 -29.98
N GLY A 221 4.95 -12.80 -29.42
CA GLY A 221 5.15 -14.17 -29.87
C GLY A 221 6.54 -14.76 -29.58
N LYS A 222 7.40 -14.10 -28.80
CA LYS A 222 8.74 -14.55 -28.41
C LYS A 222 8.83 -14.76 -26.89
N PRO A 223 9.76 -15.63 -26.42
CA PRO A 223 9.98 -15.82 -24.99
C PRO A 223 10.16 -14.47 -24.27
N ALA A 224 9.43 -14.27 -23.17
CA ALA A 224 9.35 -12.98 -22.47
C ALA A 224 10.72 -12.49 -22.03
N LEU A 225 11.55 -13.36 -21.43
CA LEU A 225 12.91 -13.03 -20.98
C LEU A 225 13.81 -12.60 -22.14
N GLN A 226 13.67 -13.23 -23.33
CA GLN A 226 14.43 -12.84 -24.51
C GLN A 226 14.11 -11.40 -24.95
N VAL A 227 12.83 -11.03 -24.96
CA VAL A 227 12.38 -9.69 -25.35
C VAL A 227 12.81 -8.66 -24.30
N TYR A 228 12.60 -8.97 -23.03
CA TYR A 228 12.96 -8.09 -21.93
C TYR A 228 14.48 -7.84 -21.87
N ASN A 229 15.30 -8.87 -22.02
CA ASN A 229 16.77 -8.77 -22.07
C ASN A 229 17.25 -7.93 -23.28
N ARG A 230 16.60 -8.05 -24.42
CA ARG A 230 16.88 -7.18 -25.57
C ARG A 230 16.59 -5.72 -25.25
N TRP A 231 15.49 -5.43 -24.55
CA TRP A 231 15.16 -4.08 -24.13
C TRP A 231 16.19 -3.51 -23.13
N LEU A 232 16.60 -4.33 -22.15
CA LEU A 232 17.66 -3.94 -21.19
C LEU A 232 18.97 -3.62 -21.91
N GLN A 233 19.44 -4.47 -22.80
CA GLN A 233 20.68 -4.26 -23.58
C GLN A 233 20.61 -2.99 -24.43
N GLN A 234 19.46 -2.70 -25.05
CA GLN A 234 19.25 -1.48 -25.83
C GLN A 234 19.16 -0.22 -24.94
N ALA A 235 18.80 -0.38 -23.66
CA ALA A 235 18.85 0.67 -22.66
C ALA A 235 20.24 0.87 -22.03
N GLY A 236 21.22 0.01 -22.36
CA GLY A 236 22.57 0.05 -21.81
C GLY A 236 22.74 -0.77 -20.52
N GLU A 237 21.76 -1.62 -20.20
CA GLU A 237 21.73 -2.42 -18.98
C GLU A 237 22.15 -3.87 -19.22
N ALA A 238 22.58 -4.54 -18.17
CA ALA A 238 22.94 -5.96 -18.22
C ALA A 238 21.69 -6.84 -18.37
N PRO A 239 21.76 -7.92 -19.20
CA PRO A 239 20.66 -8.87 -19.31
C PRO A 239 20.50 -9.67 -18.02
N LEU A 240 19.26 -10.00 -17.68
CA LEU A 240 18.92 -10.89 -16.56
C LEU A 240 19.30 -12.35 -16.91
N GLN A 241 19.73 -13.07 -15.89
CA GLN A 241 19.94 -14.51 -15.94
C GLN A 241 18.74 -15.22 -15.28
N PRO A 242 18.46 -16.49 -15.64
CA PRO A 242 17.48 -17.28 -14.90
C PRO A 242 17.74 -17.30 -13.39
N GLY A 243 16.67 -17.21 -12.60
CA GLY A 243 16.71 -17.12 -11.13
C GLY A 243 16.00 -15.90 -10.59
N VAL A 244 16.28 -15.55 -9.35
CA VAL A 244 15.71 -14.37 -8.68
C VAL A 244 16.32 -13.09 -9.26
N VAL A 245 15.48 -12.19 -9.78
CA VAL A 245 15.91 -10.98 -10.51
C VAL A 245 15.35 -9.68 -9.89
N MET A 246 14.65 -9.76 -8.78
CA MET A 246 13.91 -8.65 -8.18
C MET A 246 14.77 -7.40 -7.98
N SER A 247 15.97 -7.54 -7.39
CA SER A 247 16.87 -6.41 -7.16
C SER A 247 17.42 -5.78 -8.44
N GLN A 248 17.62 -6.59 -9.48
CA GLN A 248 18.15 -6.14 -10.77
C GLN A 248 17.07 -5.45 -11.62
N SER A 249 15.80 -5.85 -11.46
CA SER A 249 14.67 -5.31 -12.22
C SER A 249 14.00 -4.09 -11.58
N THR A 250 14.35 -3.77 -10.32
CA THR A 250 13.69 -2.69 -9.57
C THR A 250 13.70 -1.35 -10.31
N PHE A 251 14.78 -0.98 -10.99
CA PHE A 251 14.83 0.26 -11.77
C PHE A 251 14.30 0.16 -13.20
N HIS A 252 13.97 -1.06 -13.63
CA HIS A 252 13.48 -1.35 -14.98
C HIS A 252 12.23 -2.24 -14.97
N PRO A 253 11.17 -1.92 -14.19
CA PRO A 253 9.98 -2.77 -14.15
C PRO A 253 9.22 -2.73 -15.48
N ILE A 254 8.24 -3.63 -15.60
CA ILE A 254 7.29 -3.63 -16.69
C ILE A 254 6.14 -2.70 -16.33
N GLY A 255 5.81 -1.76 -17.21
CA GLY A 255 4.64 -0.90 -17.09
C GLY A 255 3.54 -1.32 -18.05
N ARG A 256 2.37 -1.72 -17.54
CA ARG A 256 1.17 -1.89 -18.35
C ARG A 256 0.59 -0.52 -18.68
N GLN A 257 0.44 -0.23 -19.96
CA GLN A 257 -0.10 1.04 -20.41
C GLN A 257 -1.62 1.07 -20.22
N LEU A 258 -2.09 2.11 -19.58
CA LEU A 258 -3.49 2.41 -19.39
C LEU A 258 -3.74 3.86 -19.85
N SER A 259 -4.99 4.18 -20.16
CA SER A 259 -5.36 5.54 -20.55
C SER A 259 -6.56 5.99 -19.77
N ALA A 260 -6.51 7.21 -19.24
CA ALA A 260 -7.64 7.87 -18.62
C ALA A 260 -7.84 9.23 -19.30
N ARG A 261 -9.00 9.44 -19.91
CA ARG A 261 -9.33 10.71 -20.60
C ARG A 261 -8.20 11.18 -21.51
N ASP A 262 -7.64 10.27 -22.32
CA ASP A 262 -6.52 10.49 -23.24
C ASP A 262 -5.16 10.78 -22.58
N VAL A 263 -5.05 10.67 -21.27
CA VAL A 263 -3.76 10.77 -20.56
C VAL A 263 -3.22 9.36 -20.32
N PRO A 264 -2.09 8.98 -20.93
CA PRO A 264 -1.48 7.68 -20.70
C PRO A 264 -0.83 7.63 -19.32
N PHE A 265 -0.99 6.51 -18.62
CA PHE A 265 -0.26 6.21 -17.40
C PHE A 265 0.12 4.73 -17.37
N SER A 266 1.07 4.37 -16.51
CA SER A 266 1.56 3.00 -16.43
C SER A 266 1.29 2.41 -15.05
N LEU A 267 0.68 1.23 -15.03
CA LEU A 267 0.58 0.38 -13.85
C LEU A 267 1.80 -0.54 -13.83
N LEU A 268 2.57 -0.49 -12.75
CA LEU A 268 3.84 -1.19 -12.68
C LEU A 268 3.69 -2.63 -12.17
N SER A 269 4.46 -3.52 -12.77
CA SER A 269 4.64 -4.90 -12.34
C SER A 269 6.13 -5.22 -12.24
N LEU A 270 6.55 -5.71 -11.07
CA LEU A 270 7.95 -6.00 -10.78
C LEU A 270 8.29 -7.42 -11.21
N PRO A 271 9.26 -7.63 -12.12
CA PRO A 271 9.86 -8.94 -12.37
C PRO A 271 10.58 -9.47 -11.12
N THR A 272 10.21 -10.67 -10.67
CA THR A 272 10.79 -11.28 -9.46
C THR A 272 11.66 -12.47 -9.77
N ASN A 273 11.31 -13.23 -10.81
CA ASN A 273 12.04 -14.41 -11.22
C ASN A 273 12.04 -14.54 -12.75
N ALA A 274 13.18 -14.93 -13.31
CA ALA A 274 13.34 -15.32 -14.70
C ALA A 274 13.42 -16.84 -14.78
N GLY A 275 12.56 -17.48 -15.58
CA GLY A 275 12.52 -18.92 -15.76
C GLY A 275 13.54 -19.41 -16.77
N ASP A 276 14.04 -20.65 -16.60
CA ASP A 276 14.87 -21.35 -17.59
C ASP A 276 14.13 -21.57 -18.92
N ASP A 277 12.79 -21.58 -18.87
CA ASP A 277 11.90 -21.68 -20.02
C ASP A 277 11.72 -20.35 -20.79
N GLY A 278 12.38 -19.27 -20.33
CA GLY A 278 12.32 -17.96 -20.93
C GLY A 278 11.11 -17.12 -20.45
N SER A 279 10.41 -17.56 -19.44
CA SER A 279 9.32 -16.80 -18.82
C SER A 279 9.81 -15.77 -17.81
N ILE A 280 8.94 -14.84 -17.41
CA ILE A 280 9.19 -13.86 -16.35
C ILE A 280 8.02 -13.88 -15.37
N ARG A 281 8.29 -14.15 -14.07
CA ARG A 281 7.30 -14.06 -13.01
C ARG A 281 7.22 -12.63 -12.46
N LEU A 282 6.00 -12.16 -12.23
CA LEU A 282 5.69 -10.82 -11.73
C LEU A 282 4.99 -10.87 -10.37
N LEU A 283 4.91 -9.74 -9.69
CA LEU A 283 4.10 -9.58 -8.46
C LEU A 283 2.68 -9.08 -8.72
N ALA A 284 2.36 -8.63 -9.94
CA ALA A 284 1.01 -8.20 -10.33
C ALA A 284 0.55 -8.95 -11.59
N GLU A 285 -0.76 -9.05 -11.77
CA GLU A 285 -1.37 -9.75 -12.90
C GLU A 285 -1.26 -8.94 -14.20
N LEU A 286 -0.98 -9.66 -15.29
CA LEU A 286 -1.09 -9.19 -16.67
C LEU A 286 -1.96 -10.13 -17.48
N GLN A 287 -2.52 -9.64 -18.57
CA GLN A 287 -3.40 -10.40 -19.46
C GLN A 287 -2.86 -10.41 -20.89
N CYS A 288 -3.22 -11.46 -21.66
CA CYS A 288 -2.95 -11.44 -23.09
C CYS A 288 -3.62 -10.23 -23.75
N GLY A 289 -2.87 -9.51 -24.59
CA GLY A 289 -3.29 -8.27 -25.21
C GLY A 289 -2.85 -7.02 -24.48
N ASP A 290 -2.36 -7.11 -23.23
CA ASP A 290 -1.81 -5.95 -22.53
C ASP A 290 -0.63 -5.34 -23.28
N GLN A 291 -0.71 -4.03 -23.50
CA GLN A 291 0.41 -3.22 -23.98
C GLN A 291 1.35 -2.93 -22.82
N ILE A 292 2.60 -3.33 -22.97
CA ILE A 292 3.60 -3.15 -21.91
C ILE A 292 4.83 -2.40 -22.42
N SER A 293 5.50 -1.72 -21.51
CA SER A 293 6.74 -1.01 -21.79
C SER A 293 7.80 -1.30 -20.73
N LEU A 294 9.08 -1.24 -21.13
CA LEU A 294 10.17 -1.15 -20.16
C LEU A 294 10.13 0.21 -19.49
N MET A 295 10.04 0.23 -18.17
CA MET A 295 10.05 1.48 -17.40
C MET A 295 11.47 1.83 -16.95
N HIS A 296 11.68 3.10 -16.61
CA HIS A 296 12.94 3.60 -16.08
C HIS A 296 12.71 4.33 -14.75
N GLY A 297 13.41 3.91 -13.72
CA GLY A 297 13.47 4.54 -12.42
C GLY A 297 14.88 4.98 -12.07
N SER A 298 15.00 5.88 -11.11
CA SER A 298 16.27 6.24 -10.49
C SER A 298 16.05 6.53 -8.99
N LYS A 299 17.11 6.40 -8.19
CA LYS A 299 17.05 6.74 -6.77
C LYS A 299 16.50 8.14 -6.53
N GLN A 300 16.95 9.13 -7.30
CA GLN A 300 16.48 10.51 -7.18
C GLN A 300 14.99 10.67 -7.47
N GLN A 301 14.46 9.96 -8.48
CA GLN A 301 13.03 9.96 -8.77
C GLN A 301 12.23 9.33 -7.63
N LEU A 302 12.68 8.19 -7.09
CA LEU A 302 12.01 7.52 -5.98
C LEU A 302 11.97 8.40 -4.74
N VAL A 303 13.09 9.05 -4.37
CA VAL A 303 13.14 9.98 -3.24
C VAL A 303 12.13 11.12 -3.38
N ARG A 304 12.06 11.75 -4.56
CA ARG A 304 11.19 12.92 -4.79
C ARG A 304 9.70 12.56 -4.96
N ARG A 305 9.40 11.34 -5.40
CA ARG A 305 8.04 10.98 -5.82
C ARG A 305 7.05 10.93 -4.65
N ALA A 306 7.48 10.52 -3.47
CA ALA A 306 6.62 10.48 -2.28
C ALA A 306 6.03 11.87 -1.97
N ALA A 307 6.88 12.89 -1.93
CA ALA A 307 6.46 14.28 -1.75
C ALA A 307 5.50 14.74 -2.85
N HIS A 308 5.79 14.40 -4.11
CA HIS A 308 4.91 14.78 -5.23
C HIS A 308 3.51 14.15 -5.11
N VAL A 309 3.40 12.86 -4.75
CA VAL A 309 2.12 12.17 -4.56
C VAL A 309 1.29 12.86 -3.47
N VAL A 310 1.93 13.20 -2.36
CA VAL A 310 1.28 13.92 -1.25
C VAL A 310 0.85 15.33 -1.66
N GLN A 311 1.70 16.07 -2.40
CA GLN A 311 1.36 17.42 -2.87
C GLN A 311 0.17 17.42 -3.83
N VAL A 312 0.07 16.43 -4.73
CA VAL A 312 -1.10 16.30 -5.61
C VAL A 312 -2.37 16.04 -4.80
N ALA A 313 -2.34 15.11 -3.84
CA ALA A 313 -3.49 14.84 -2.98
C ALA A 313 -3.87 16.07 -2.13
N ALA A 314 -2.90 16.84 -1.63
CA ALA A 314 -3.15 18.08 -0.89
C ALA A 314 -3.77 19.17 -1.78
N ASN A 315 -3.31 19.30 -3.01
CA ASN A 315 -3.90 20.24 -3.97
C ASN A 315 -5.33 19.86 -4.33
N ASN A 316 -5.62 18.56 -4.49
CA ASN A 316 -6.99 18.08 -4.71
C ASN A 316 -7.92 18.44 -3.54
N LEU A 317 -7.49 18.29 -2.28
CA LEU A 317 -8.26 18.74 -1.11
C LEU A 317 -8.59 20.23 -1.19
N ARG A 318 -7.61 21.07 -1.53
CA ARG A 318 -7.83 22.52 -1.66
C ARG A 318 -8.77 22.87 -2.79
N LEU A 319 -8.59 22.25 -3.95
CA LEU A 319 -9.38 22.59 -5.16
C LEU A 319 -10.80 22.03 -5.12
N GLN A 320 -11.01 20.84 -4.56
CA GLN A 320 -12.32 20.17 -4.57
C GLN A 320 -13.15 20.46 -3.33
N HIS A 321 -12.50 20.71 -2.19
CA HIS A 321 -13.17 20.80 -0.89
C HIS A 321 -12.89 22.10 -0.12
N ASP A 322 -12.06 22.99 -0.68
CA ASP A 322 -11.68 24.26 -0.04
C ASP A 322 -11.17 24.05 1.39
N THR A 323 -10.31 23.07 1.59
CA THR A 323 -9.75 22.75 2.91
C THR A 323 -8.26 22.38 2.82
N ALA A 324 -7.52 22.70 3.88
CA ALA A 324 -6.13 22.29 4.02
C ALA A 324 -6.04 20.85 4.57
N PRO A 325 -4.96 20.11 4.31
CA PRO A 325 -4.72 18.81 4.94
C PRO A 325 -4.54 18.95 6.46
N ALA A 326 -4.96 17.91 7.19
CA ALA A 326 -4.80 17.77 8.64
C ALA A 326 -3.97 16.54 9.04
N ALA A 327 -3.95 15.52 8.21
CA ALA A 327 -3.15 14.30 8.42
C ALA A 327 -2.98 13.54 7.10
N ALA A 328 -1.99 12.62 7.06
CA ALA A 328 -1.80 11.73 5.92
C ALA A 328 -1.51 10.29 6.32
N LEU A 329 -2.04 9.34 5.52
CA LEU A 329 -1.62 7.95 5.46
C LEU A 329 -0.93 7.71 4.11
N ILE A 330 0.22 7.08 4.14
CA ILE A 330 1.04 6.87 2.96
C ILE A 330 1.46 5.41 2.90
N VAL A 331 1.33 4.82 1.74
CA VAL A 331 1.91 3.51 1.43
C VAL A 331 3.02 3.72 0.41
N TYR A 332 4.20 3.21 0.73
CA TYR A 332 5.38 3.28 -0.11
C TYR A 332 5.91 1.88 -0.35
N CYS A 333 6.15 1.51 -1.61
CA CYS A 333 6.63 0.17 -1.93
C CYS A 333 7.93 -0.17 -1.21
N ALA A 334 7.96 -1.33 -0.54
CA ALA A 334 9.15 -1.83 0.15
C ALA A 334 10.33 -2.04 -0.80
N GLY A 335 10.08 -2.50 -2.04
CA GLY A 335 11.12 -2.61 -3.07
C GLY A 335 11.75 -1.27 -3.42
N CYS A 336 10.94 -0.21 -3.55
CA CYS A 336 11.44 1.16 -3.73
C CYS A 336 12.21 1.64 -2.51
N MET A 337 11.70 1.39 -1.29
CA MET A 337 12.36 1.76 -0.05
C MET A 337 13.74 1.08 0.07
N LEU A 338 13.83 -0.21 -0.21
CA LEU A 338 15.10 -0.95 -0.19
C LEU A 338 16.11 -0.41 -1.21
N ALA A 339 15.63 0.01 -2.40
CA ALA A 339 16.49 0.59 -3.45
C ALA A 339 17.04 1.97 -3.06
N VAL A 340 16.37 2.69 -2.15
CA VAL A 340 16.81 4.02 -1.63
C VAL A 340 17.10 3.98 -0.12
N ARG A 341 17.41 2.81 0.42
CA ARG A 341 17.57 2.62 1.87
C ARG A 341 18.57 3.60 2.51
N ASP A 342 19.67 3.86 1.83
CA ASP A 342 20.70 4.80 2.31
C ASP A 342 20.21 6.25 2.26
N GLU A 343 19.23 6.56 1.40
CA GLU A 343 18.63 7.87 1.22
C GLU A 343 17.22 7.98 1.84
N ILE A 344 16.74 6.98 2.59
CA ILE A 344 15.36 6.95 3.10
C ILE A 344 15.02 8.16 3.98
N HIS A 345 16.00 8.72 4.68
CA HIS A 345 15.84 9.96 5.44
C HIS A 345 15.52 11.16 4.56
N GLN A 346 15.99 11.16 3.28
CA GLN A 346 15.65 12.22 2.34
C GLN A 346 14.20 12.08 1.86
N VAL A 347 13.67 10.85 1.73
CA VAL A 347 12.24 10.62 1.48
C VAL A 347 11.42 11.18 2.63
N GLN A 348 11.75 10.85 3.86
CA GLN A 348 11.06 11.32 5.05
C GLN A 348 11.13 12.86 5.18
N GLN A 349 12.30 13.47 4.95
CA GLN A 349 12.45 14.92 4.96
C GLN A 349 11.58 15.59 3.89
N SER A 350 11.57 15.05 2.67
CA SER A 350 10.75 15.62 1.57
C SER A 350 9.24 15.53 1.85
N LEU A 351 8.80 14.50 2.58
CA LEU A 351 7.43 14.38 3.08
C LEU A 351 7.15 15.42 4.16
N THR A 352 8.04 15.59 5.13
CA THR A 352 7.92 16.59 6.19
C THR A 352 7.86 18.02 5.62
N ASP A 353 8.69 18.34 4.64
CA ASP A 353 8.67 19.63 3.94
C ASP A 353 7.35 19.86 3.19
N SER A 354 6.71 18.78 2.70
CA SER A 354 5.43 18.85 1.99
C SER A 354 4.21 18.87 2.92
N LEU A 355 4.37 18.41 4.16
CA LEU A 355 3.35 18.31 5.20
C LEU A 355 3.88 18.96 6.50
N PRO A 356 4.20 20.25 6.50
CA PRO A 356 4.77 20.91 7.67
C PRO A 356 3.79 20.82 8.86
N ASP A 357 4.31 20.38 10.01
CA ASP A 357 3.58 20.25 11.28
C ASP A 357 2.39 19.29 11.27
N LEU A 358 2.22 18.49 10.20
CA LEU A 358 1.12 17.53 10.10
C LEU A 358 1.54 16.12 10.50
N PRO A 359 0.68 15.39 11.22
CA PRO A 359 0.89 13.98 11.50
C PRO A 359 0.74 13.17 10.20
N TYR A 360 1.74 12.38 9.87
CA TYR A 360 1.65 11.39 8.78
C TYR A 360 2.31 10.07 9.16
N LEU A 361 1.79 8.99 8.60
CA LEU A 361 2.29 7.63 8.77
C LEU A 361 2.58 7.01 7.42
N VAL A 362 3.76 6.41 7.26
CA VAL A 362 4.19 5.68 6.05
C VAL A 362 4.39 4.22 6.39
N ALA A 363 3.71 3.33 5.68
CA ALA A 363 3.96 1.90 5.67
C ALA A 363 4.75 1.49 4.41
N PHE A 364 5.75 0.62 4.57
CA PHE A 364 6.51 0.04 3.47
C PHE A 364 5.96 -1.35 3.16
N THR A 365 5.27 -1.51 2.03
CA THR A 365 4.45 -2.68 1.68
C THR A 365 4.99 -3.45 0.49
N TYR A 366 4.55 -4.71 0.31
CA TYR A 366 4.94 -5.54 -0.84
C TYR A 366 4.02 -5.40 -2.06
N GLY A 367 2.88 -4.80 -1.91
CA GLY A 367 1.96 -4.45 -2.98
C GLY A 367 1.15 -3.23 -2.57
N GLU A 368 0.96 -2.30 -3.46
CA GLU A 368 0.27 -1.05 -3.18
C GLU A 368 -1.08 -1.04 -3.88
N GLN A 369 -2.09 -0.55 -3.17
CA GLN A 369 -3.44 -0.35 -3.69
C GLN A 369 -3.75 1.14 -3.73
N GLY A 370 -4.48 1.55 -4.76
CA GLY A 370 -4.87 2.93 -4.87
C GLY A 370 -5.86 3.19 -6.01
N CYS A 371 -6.50 4.34 -5.90
CA CYS A 371 -7.37 4.87 -6.93
C CYS A 371 -6.57 5.76 -7.87
N PHE A 372 -6.59 5.43 -9.16
CA PHE A 372 -5.94 6.22 -10.20
C PHE A 372 -6.77 7.45 -10.57
N ALA A 373 -6.16 8.34 -11.37
CA ALA A 373 -6.82 9.55 -11.87
C ALA A 373 -8.06 9.29 -12.75
N ASP A 374 -8.21 8.07 -13.27
CA ASP A 374 -9.40 7.63 -14.00
C ASP A 374 -10.56 7.19 -13.08
N GLY A 375 -10.35 7.17 -11.77
CA GLY A 375 -11.34 6.77 -10.77
C GLY A 375 -11.39 5.27 -10.49
N PHE A 376 -10.50 4.46 -11.09
CA PHE A 376 -10.49 3.01 -10.86
C PHE A 376 -9.44 2.61 -9.83
N ASN A 377 -9.84 1.73 -8.93
CA ASN A 377 -8.95 1.11 -7.97
C ASN A 377 -8.13 0.00 -8.62
N ARG A 378 -6.83 -0.02 -8.36
CA ARG A 378 -5.90 -1.03 -8.90
C ARG A 378 -4.83 -1.39 -7.89
N HIS A 379 -4.30 -2.58 -8.04
CA HIS A 379 -3.05 -3.01 -7.44
C HIS A 379 -1.89 -2.75 -8.40
N GLY A 380 -0.75 -2.34 -7.85
CA GLY A 380 0.51 -2.21 -8.59
C GLY A 380 1.70 -2.40 -7.67
N ASN A 381 2.87 -2.58 -8.26
CA ASN A 381 4.12 -2.67 -7.54
C ASN A 381 4.95 -1.41 -7.79
N LEU A 382 5.90 -1.13 -6.91
CA LEU A 382 6.78 0.04 -7.02
C LEU A 382 5.98 1.36 -7.10
N MET A 383 4.81 1.36 -6.49
CA MET A 383 3.88 2.48 -6.47
C MET A 383 3.94 3.21 -5.13
N ILE A 384 3.31 4.35 -5.08
CA ILE A 384 3.10 5.13 -3.86
C ILE A 384 1.64 5.54 -3.84
N SER A 385 0.96 5.30 -2.73
CA SER A 385 -0.37 5.84 -2.49
C SER A 385 -0.38 6.76 -1.27
N ALA A 386 -1.15 7.83 -1.34
CA ALA A 386 -1.36 8.73 -0.21
C ALA A 386 -2.85 9.05 -0.06
N VAL A 387 -3.29 9.06 1.19
CA VAL A 387 -4.59 9.56 1.62
C VAL A 387 -4.34 10.77 2.50
N LEU A 388 -4.97 11.89 2.18
CA LEU A 388 -4.96 13.08 3.01
C LEU A 388 -6.37 13.36 3.53
N PHE A 389 -6.43 13.62 4.82
CA PHE A 389 -7.65 14.05 5.50
C PHE A 389 -7.65 15.57 5.62
N GLY A 390 -8.76 16.20 5.30
CA GLY A 390 -8.92 17.64 5.43
C GLY A 390 -9.13 18.08 6.87
N GLN A 391 -9.07 19.40 7.09
CA GLN A 391 -9.42 20.00 8.36
C GLN A 391 -10.94 20.00 8.56
N THR A 392 -11.39 19.92 9.80
CA THR A 392 -12.79 20.22 10.16
C THR A 392 -13.05 21.70 9.90
N LYS A 393 -14.14 21.99 9.21
CA LYS A 393 -14.63 23.38 9.05
C LYS A 393 -15.15 23.93 10.35
#